data_0baa241b0b0b7998ea3073c187eb2e3d
#
_entry.id   0baa241b0b0b7998ea3073c187eb2e3d
#
_cell.length_a   1.000
_cell.length_b   1.000
_cell.length_c   1.000
_cell.angle_alpha   90.00
_cell.angle_beta   90.00
_cell.angle_gamma   90.00
#
_symmetry.space_group_name_H-M   'P 1'
#
loop_
_entity.id
_entity.type
_entity.pdbx_description
1 polymer ?
#
loop_
_entity_poly.entity_id
_entity_poly.type
_entity_poly.pdbx_seq_one_letter_code
_entity_poly.pdbx_strand_id
1 'polypeptide(L)'
;MDYAIYTEGLTKSYGAVRAVDSVNLRVCRGEIYGFLGLNGAGKTTTIRTLLGMIHPTAGRVEVLGQTVTRNGRGPWRQVGHLVEAPAVYPELTVREHLEMARRLHNLSDPKATARVIDQLGLAIYADRKAGTLSMGNLQRLGLARALLHEPALLILDEPANGLDPAGVVEIRELLQRLAHERGVTIFMSSHILTEVDRLATRIGIIHQGRLIEELEAKQVETLRTRRLEIQTRDLTTARSILTNAAYGSVITQGASLTLSDPRAVEAPDEIARLLVNAGAPPTHLAVVQENLEEHFLQLIGAV
;
A
#
# COMPACT_ATOMS: atom_id res chain seq x y z
N MET A 1 10.64 18.26 -12.99
CA MET A 1 10.66 17.19 -11.97
C MET A 1 10.91 15.87 -12.68
N ASP A 2 11.75 15.01 -12.12
CA ASP A 2 12.10 13.71 -12.72
C ASP A 2 11.21 12.62 -12.11
N TYR A 3 10.12 12.27 -12.81
CA TYR A 3 9.20 11.25 -12.37
C TYR A 3 9.65 9.86 -12.84
N ALA A 4 9.57 8.88 -11.97
CA ALA A 4 9.75 7.47 -12.32
C ALA A 4 8.50 6.90 -13.01
N ILE A 5 7.30 7.36 -12.61
CA ILE A 5 6.04 7.07 -13.28
C ILE A 5 5.27 8.38 -13.48
N TYR A 6 4.82 8.61 -14.71
CA TYR A 6 3.96 9.73 -15.06
C TYR A 6 2.80 9.23 -15.91
N THR A 7 1.57 9.59 -15.53
CA THR A 7 0.38 9.36 -16.35
C THR A 7 -0.43 10.64 -16.48
N GLU A 8 -1.03 10.84 -17.63
CA GLU A 8 -1.93 11.95 -17.91
C GLU A 8 -3.21 11.42 -18.54
N GLY A 9 -4.33 11.59 -17.83
CA GLY A 9 -5.65 11.14 -18.26
C GLY A 9 -5.75 9.65 -18.55
N LEU A 10 -4.94 8.82 -17.85
CA LEU A 10 -4.89 7.39 -18.09
C LEU A 10 -6.28 6.77 -17.98
N THR A 11 -6.77 6.22 -19.08
CA THR A 11 -8.10 5.61 -19.16
C THR A 11 -8.01 4.23 -19.81
N LYS A 12 -8.68 3.24 -19.19
CA LYS A 12 -8.82 1.90 -19.74
C LYS A 12 -10.25 1.42 -19.64
N SER A 13 -10.83 1.09 -20.79
CA SER A 13 -12.17 0.53 -20.89
C SER A 13 -12.13 -0.88 -21.50
N TYR A 14 -13.02 -1.74 -21.03
CA TYR A 14 -13.30 -3.06 -21.55
C TYR A 14 -14.79 -3.11 -21.90
N GLY A 15 -15.12 -2.88 -23.17
CA GLY A 15 -16.50 -2.69 -23.60
C GLY A 15 -17.14 -1.51 -22.87
N ALA A 16 -18.23 -1.74 -22.15
CA ALA A 16 -18.93 -0.72 -21.37
C ALA A 16 -18.30 -0.42 -20.01
N VAL A 17 -17.38 -1.28 -19.53
CA VAL A 17 -16.76 -1.11 -18.20
C VAL A 17 -15.52 -0.25 -18.31
N ARG A 18 -15.51 0.90 -17.63
CA ARG A 18 -14.34 1.77 -17.48
C ARG A 18 -13.58 1.37 -16.23
N ALA A 19 -12.56 0.51 -16.40
CA ALA A 19 -11.77 -0.03 -15.30
C ALA A 19 -10.76 0.98 -14.71
N VAL A 20 -10.29 1.94 -15.52
CA VAL A 20 -9.46 3.09 -15.13
C VAL A 20 -10.01 4.32 -15.83
N ASP A 21 -10.22 5.40 -15.12
CA ASP A 21 -10.86 6.62 -15.60
C ASP A 21 -10.04 7.87 -15.26
N SER A 22 -9.34 8.38 -16.25
CA SER A 22 -8.59 9.66 -16.20
C SER A 22 -7.59 9.75 -15.04
N VAL A 23 -6.90 8.65 -14.71
CA VAL A 23 -5.93 8.59 -13.61
C VAL A 23 -4.66 9.35 -13.98
N ASN A 24 -4.26 10.29 -13.10
CA ASN A 24 -3.04 11.08 -13.21
C ASN A 24 -2.10 10.70 -12.06
N LEU A 25 -0.97 10.06 -12.38
CA LEU A 25 0.06 9.67 -11.41
C LEU A 25 1.34 10.45 -11.65
N ARG A 26 2.00 10.83 -10.55
CA ARG A 26 3.29 11.53 -10.55
C ARG A 26 4.19 10.97 -9.47
N VAL A 27 4.78 9.80 -9.73
CA VAL A 27 5.65 9.11 -8.78
C VAL A 27 7.08 9.60 -8.95
N CYS A 28 7.67 10.16 -7.89
CA CYS A 28 9.04 10.67 -7.91
C CYS A 28 10.06 9.52 -7.82
N ARG A 29 11.31 9.77 -8.27
CA ARG A 29 12.39 8.79 -8.10
C ARG A 29 12.76 8.62 -6.63
N GLY A 30 13.03 7.37 -6.22
CA GLY A 30 13.36 6.99 -4.83
C GLY A 30 12.15 6.97 -3.88
N GLU A 31 10.94 7.23 -4.37
CA GLU A 31 9.71 7.23 -3.61
C GLU A 31 9.17 5.81 -3.44
N ILE A 32 8.54 5.54 -2.30
CA ILE A 32 7.69 4.37 -2.10
C ILE A 32 6.25 4.84 -2.23
N TYR A 33 5.62 4.55 -3.37
CA TYR A 33 4.25 4.93 -3.66
C TYR A 33 3.31 3.76 -3.41
N GLY A 34 2.43 3.88 -2.42
CA GLY A 34 1.38 2.92 -2.12
C GLY A 34 0.10 3.24 -2.91
N PHE A 35 -0.33 2.33 -3.77
CA PHE A 35 -1.55 2.47 -4.57
C PHE A 35 -2.67 1.65 -3.94
N LEU A 36 -3.49 2.31 -3.12
CA LEU A 36 -4.47 1.72 -2.24
C LEU A 36 -5.87 1.69 -2.86
N GLY A 37 -6.59 0.60 -2.70
CA GLY A 37 -7.98 0.49 -3.15
C GLY A 37 -8.57 -0.89 -2.94
N LEU A 38 -9.89 -0.98 -2.91
CA LEU A 38 -10.60 -2.25 -2.80
C LEU A 38 -10.37 -3.15 -4.03
N ASN A 39 -10.76 -4.41 -3.92
CA ASN A 39 -10.76 -5.32 -5.06
C ASN A 39 -11.70 -4.79 -6.16
N GLY A 40 -11.23 -4.81 -7.40
CA GLY A 40 -11.98 -4.22 -8.53
C GLY A 40 -11.85 -2.70 -8.69
N ALA A 41 -11.10 -1.99 -7.82
CA ALA A 41 -10.92 -0.54 -7.93
C ALA A 41 -10.12 -0.08 -9.15
N GLY A 42 -9.43 -1.00 -9.87
CA GLY A 42 -8.63 -0.68 -11.06
C GLY A 42 -7.12 -0.80 -10.86
N LYS A 43 -6.63 -1.24 -9.69
CA LYS A 43 -5.19 -1.33 -9.35
C LYS A 43 -4.40 -2.16 -10.36
N THR A 44 -4.73 -3.45 -10.51
CA THR A 44 -4.05 -4.36 -11.45
C THR A 44 -4.15 -3.88 -12.89
N THR A 45 -5.27 -3.28 -13.30
CA THR A 45 -5.43 -2.70 -14.64
C THR A 45 -4.48 -1.53 -14.86
N THR A 46 -4.34 -0.65 -13.87
CA THR A 46 -3.37 0.44 -13.89
C THR A 46 -1.95 -0.11 -13.99
N ILE A 47 -1.56 -1.03 -13.14
CA ILE A 47 -0.22 -1.68 -13.13
C ILE A 47 0.09 -2.33 -14.48
N ARG A 48 -0.84 -3.11 -15.03
CA ARG A 48 -0.64 -3.74 -16.36
C ARG A 48 -0.46 -2.72 -17.47
N THR A 49 -1.11 -1.56 -17.36
CA THR A 49 -0.96 -0.46 -18.33
C THR A 49 0.39 0.23 -18.18
N LEU A 50 0.84 0.48 -16.93
CA LEU A 50 2.18 1.01 -16.64
C LEU A 50 3.28 0.12 -17.21
N LEU A 51 3.11 -1.19 -17.14
CA LEU A 51 4.06 -2.18 -17.67
C LEU A 51 3.92 -2.43 -19.19
N GLY A 52 2.99 -1.75 -19.88
CA GLY A 52 2.74 -1.97 -21.30
C GLY A 52 2.16 -3.35 -21.65
N MET A 53 1.72 -4.13 -20.66
CA MET A 53 1.06 -5.44 -20.84
C MET A 53 -0.30 -5.28 -21.49
N ILE A 54 -0.98 -4.18 -21.22
CA ILE A 54 -2.21 -3.75 -21.88
C ILE A 54 -2.07 -2.29 -22.32
N HIS A 55 -2.80 -1.90 -23.36
CA HIS A 55 -2.76 -0.52 -23.86
C HIS A 55 -3.88 0.32 -23.24
N PRO A 56 -3.62 1.59 -22.92
CA PRO A 56 -4.67 2.51 -22.52
C PRO A 56 -5.66 2.72 -23.67
N THR A 57 -6.91 3.02 -23.32
CA THR A 57 -7.95 3.44 -24.28
C THR A 57 -7.75 4.93 -24.63
N ALA A 58 -7.31 5.73 -23.64
CA ALA A 58 -6.96 7.13 -23.78
C ALA A 58 -5.90 7.52 -22.74
N GLY A 59 -5.28 8.70 -22.94
CA GLY A 59 -4.25 9.22 -22.05
C GLY A 59 -2.84 8.75 -22.41
N ARG A 60 -1.86 9.19 -21.60
CA ARG A 60 -0.43 8.95 -21.80
C ARG A 60 0.19 8.29 -20.58
N VAL A 61 1.14 7.41 -20.82
CA VAL A 61 1.94 6.72 -19.79
C VAL A 61 3.40 6.87 -20.09
N GLU A 62 4.16 7.31 -19.11
CA GLU A 62 5.63 7.34 -19.14
C GLU A 62 6.19 6.60 -17.93
N VAL A 63 7.22 5.80 -18.16
CA VAL A 63 7.97 5.07 -17.14
C VAL A 63 9.44 5.39 -17.32
N LEU A 64 10.11 5.86 -16.25
CA LEU A 64 11.51 6.29 -16.26
C LEU A 64 11.83 7.28 -17.41
N GLY A 65 10.89 8.19 -17.72
CA GLY A 65 11.02 9.19 -18.78
C GLY A 65 10.79 8.64 -20.19
N GLN A 66 10.41 7.38 -20.36
CA GLN A 66 10.10 6.80 -21.66
C GLN A 66 8.61 6.56 -21.82
N THR A 67 8.04 7.00 -22.94
CA THR A 67 6.63 6.73 -23.25
C THR A 67 6.42 5.24 -23.49
N VAL A 68 5.47 4.65 -22.80
CA VAL A 68 5.05 3.26 -22.99
C VAL A 68 4.20 3.17 -24.27
N THR A 69 4.70 2.46 -25.27
CA THR A 69 4.09 2.39 -26.60
C THR A 69 3.49 1.00 -26.88
N ARG A 70 2.59 0.94 -27.89
CA ARG A 70 1.97 -0.31 -28.35
C ARG A 70 2.98 -1.37 -28.83
N ASN A 71 4.19 -0.96 -29.23
CA ASN A 71 5.21 -1.87 -29.72
C ASN A 71 6.03 -2.50 -28.60
N GLY A 72 5.59 -2.43 -27.34
CA GLY A 72 6.27 -3.00 -26.19
C GLY A 72 7.61 -2.34 -25.85
N ARG A 73 7.95 -1.20 -26.49
CA ARG A 73 9.17 -0.47 -26.16
C ARG A 73 8.98 0.29 -24.85
N GLY A 74 9.94 0.18 -23.96
CA GLY A 74 9.97 0.82 -22.67
C GLY A 74 11.27 0.50 -21.92
N PRO A 75 11.46 1.04 -20.73
CA PRO A 75 12.69 0.92 -19.94
C PRO A 75 12.78 -0.41 -19.17
N TRP A 76 12.33 -1.51 -19.76
CA TRP A 76 12.09 -2.80 -19.06
C TRP A 76 13.34 -3.40 -18.44
N ARG A 77 14.53 -3.03 -18.93
CA ARG A 77 15.80 -3.44 -18.30
C ARG A 77 16.04 -2.80 -16.92
N GLN A 78 15.33 -1.70 -16.62
CA GLN A 78 15.44 -0.98 -15.36
C GLN A 78 14.19 -1.15 -14.49
N VAL A 79 13.22 -1.95 -14.93
CA VAL A 79 11.94 -2.17 -14.25
C VAL A 79 11.83 -3.62 -13.80
N GLY A 80 11.76 -3.84 -12.50
CA GLY A 80 11.34 -5.10 -11.91
C GLY A 80 9.84 -5.09 -11.68
N HIS A 81 9.19 -6.22 -11.88
CA HIS A 81 7.74 -6.28 -11.69
C HIS A 81 7.29 -7.62 -11.10
N LEU A 82 6.20 -7.55 -10.35
CA LEU A 82 5.41 -8.68 -9.89
C LEU A 82 3.93 -8.32 -10.08
N VAL A 83 3.23 -9.05 -10.94
CA VAL A 83 1.81 -8.81 -11.24
C VAL A 83 1.07 -10.11 -11.05
N GLU A 84 0.09 -10.09 -10.15
CA GLU A 84 -0.68 -11.28 -9.75
C GLU A 84 0.19 -12.41 -9.17
N ALA A 85 -0.30 -13.65 -9.21
CA ALA A 85 0.47 -14.81 -8.78
C ALA A 85 1.68 -15.02 -9.72
N PRO A 86 2.88 -15.29 -9.18
CA PRO A 86 4.05 -15.52 -9.98
C PRO A 86 3.84 -16.69 -10.95
N ALA A 87 3.91 -16.42 -12.24
CA ALA A 87 3.91 -17.48 -13.25
C ALA A 87 5.23 -18.25 -13.17
N VAL A 88 5.15 -19.53 -12.83
CA VAL A 88 6.31 -20.42 -12.71
C VAL A 88 6.18 -21.64 -13.60
N TYR A 89 7.30 -22.20 -14.01
CA TYR A 89 7.35 -23.53 -14.60
C TYR A 89 7.46 -24.55 -13.45
N PRO A 90 6.41 -25.36 -13.19
CA PRO A 90 6.34 -26.19 -11.98
C PRO A 90 7.51 -27.17 -11.82
N GLU A 91 8.08 -27.60 -12.95
CA GLU A 91 9.16 -28.60 -13.00
C GLU A 91 10.54 -28.01 -12.72
N LEU A 92 10.73 -26.70 -12.90
CA LEU A 92 12.01 -26.05 -12.63
C LEU A 92 12.17 -25.80 -11.14
N THR A 93 13.39 -25.93 -10.65
CA THR A 93 13.78 -25.52 -9.29
C THR A 93 13.79 -24.00 -9.17
N VAL A 94 13.79 -23.48 -7.93
CA VAL A 94 13.95 -22.04 -7.66
C VAL A 94 15.21 -21.50 -8.34
N ARG A 95 16.34 -22.23 -8.21
CA ARG A 95 17.62 -21.86 -8.81
C ARG A 95 17.54 -21.82 -10.33
N GLU A 96 16.94 -22.82 -10.97
CA GLU A 96 16.79 -22.88 -12.43
C GLU A 96 15.88 -21.75 -12.95
N HIS A 97 14.81 -21.42 -12.23
CA HIS A 97 13.95 -20.27 -12.54
C HIS A 97 14.73 -18.96 -12.58
N LEU A 98 15.55 -18.73 -11.54
CA LEU A 98 16.32 -17.49 -11.43
C LEU A 98 17.49 -17.48 -12.44
N GLU A 99 18.09 -18.62 -12.71
CA GLU A 99 19.14 -18.74 -13.73
C GLU A 99 18.57 -18.49 -15.14
N MET A 100 17.38 -19.00 -15.43
CA MET A 100 16.67 -18.70 -16.67
C MET A 100 16.40 -17.18 -16.79
N ALA A 101 15.88 -16.55 -15.73
CA ALA A 101 15.65 -15.11 -15.70
C ALA A 101 16.96 -14.31 -15.86
N ARG A 102 18.06 -14.74 -15.22
CA ARG A 102 19.39 -14.13 -15.38
C ARG A 102 19.82 -14.11 -16.83
N ARG A 103 19.65 -15.23 -17.53
CA ARG A 103 20.00 -15.34 -18.96
C ARG A 103 19.10 -14.48 -19.84
N LEU A 104 17.80 -14.42 -19.58
CA LEU A 104 16.86 -13.57 -20.32
C LEU A 104 17.18 -12.08 -20.18
N HIS A 105 17.65 -11.65 -19.01
CA HIS A 105 18.12 -10.28 -18.78
C HIS A 105 19.56 -10.03 -19.28
N ASN A 106 20.24 -11.04 -19.83
CA ASN A 106 21.66 -10.98 -20.26
C ASN A 106 22.60 -10.51 -19.14
N LEU A 107 22.36 -10.94 -17.89
CA LEU A 107 23.23 -10.61 -16.76
C LEU A 107 24.49 -11.47 -16.79
N SER A 108 25.64 -10.80 -16.84
CA SER A 108 26.95 -11.46 -16.84
C SER A 108 27.39 -11.98 -15.48
N ASP A 109 26.87 -11.40 -14.38
CA ASP A 109 27.26 -11.79 -13.02
C ASP A 109 26.66 -13.16 -12.65
N PRO A 110 27.49 -14.21 -12.46
CA PRO A 110 27.02 -15.53 -12.09
C PRO A 110 26.51 -15.60 -10.63
N LYS A 111 26.85 -14.63 -9.78
CA LYS A 111 26.46 -14.58 -8.38
C LYS A 111 25.07 -13.90 -8.17
N ALA A 112 24.51 -13.29 -9.23
CA ALA A 112 23.23 -12.59 -9.12
C ALA A 112 22.11 -13.50 -8.58
N THR A 113 22.05 -14.74 -9.08
CA THR A 113 21.06 -15.74 -8.64
C THR A 113 21.21 -16.08 -7.14
N ALA A 114 22.45 -16.33 -6.68
CA ALA A 114 22.68 -16.63 -5.27
C ALA A 114 22.29 -15.46 -4.36
N ARG A 115 22.66 -14.24 -4.75
CA ARG A 115 22.31 -13.03 -3.96
C ARG A 115 20.81 -12.89 -3.73
N VAL A 116 19.99 -13.03 -4.76
CA VAL A 116 18.53 -12.87 -4.59
C VAL A 116 17.89 -14.04 -3.85
N ILE A 117 18.44 -15.25 -3.97
CA ILE A 117 18.04 -16.42 -3.18
C ILE A 117 18.23 -16.13 -1.70
N ASP A 118 19.40 -15.64 -1.31
CA ASP A 118 19.72 -15.30 0.09
C ASP A 118 18.87 -14.14 0.57
N GLN A 119 18.74 -13.09 -0.24
CA GLN A 119 17.98 -11.87 0.07
C GLN A 119 16.50 -12.13 0.35
N LEU A 120 15.91 -13.13 -0.33
CA LEU A 120 14.50 -13.50 -0.18
C LEU A 120 14.28 -14.73 0.73
N GLY A 121 15.31 -15.21 1.44
CA GLY A 121 15.20 -16.34 2.35
C GLY A 121 14.87 -17.67 1.64
N LEU A 122 15.25 -17.81 0.37
CA LEU A 122 14.95 -18.98 -0.46
C LEU A 122 16.05 -20.06 -0.46
N ALA A 123 17.10 -19.89 0.35
CA ALA A 123 18.27 -20.79 0.33
C ALA A 123 17.90 -22.26 0.54
N ILE A 124 17.06 -22.56 1.54
CA ILE A 124 16.61 -23.94 1.84
C ILE A 124 15.66 -24.52 0.78
N TYR A 125 15.15 -23.70 -0.10
CA TYR A 125 14.24 -24.08 -1.20
C TYR A 125 14.93 -24.03 -2.57
N ALA A 126 16.20 -23.63 -2.64
CA ALA A 126 16.89 -23.33 -3.90
C ALA A 126 16.81 -24.46 -4.93
N ASP A 127 16.90 -25.70 -4.47
CA ASP A 127 16.90 -26.89 -5.31
C ASP A 127 15.55 -27.64 -5.29
N ARG A 128 14.48 -27.03 -4.70
CA ARG A 128 13.11 -27.54 -4.78
C ARG A 128 12.41 -27.06 -6.04
N LYS A 129 11.57 -27.92 -6.61
CA LYS A 129 10.71 -27.58 -7.75
C LYS A 129 9.69 -26.50 -7.37
N ALA A 130 9.51 -25.50 -8.23
CA ALA A 130 8.59 -24.38 -7.97
C ALA A 130 7.14 -24.84 -7.75
N GLY A 131 6.70 -25.90 -8.41
CA GLY A 131 5.37 -26.47 -8.24
C GLY A 131 5.09 -27.06 -6.84
N THR A 132 6.13 -27.24 -6.00
CA THR A 132 6.00 -27.78 -4.63
C THR A 132 6.11 -26.70 -3.55
N LEU A 133 6.27 -25.44 -3.93
CA LEU A 133 6.41 -24.34 -3.01
C LEU A 133 5.05 -23.90 -2.45
N SER A 134 5.06 -23.41 -1.22
CA SER A 134 3.90 -22.68 -0.67
C SER A 134 3.66 -21.39 -1.44
N MET A 135 2.44 -20.82 -1.33
CA MET A 135 2.09 -19.55 -1.96
C MET A 135 3.09 -18.45 -1.55
N GLY A 136 3.45 -18.36 -0.26
CA GLY A 136 4.41 -17.36 0.21
C GLY A 136 5.81 -17.55 -0.40
N ASN A 137 6.30 -18.78 -0.58
CA ASN A 137 7.59 -19.02 -1.24
C ASN A 137 7.52 -18.76 -2.75
N LEU A 138 6.38 -19.00 -3.40
CA LEU A 138 6.15 -18.56 -4.78
C LEU A 138 6.20 -17.05 -4.90
N GLN A 139 5.59 -16.31 -3.97
CA GLN A 139 5.63 -14.85 -3.91
C GLN A 139 7.07 -14.35 -3.76
N ARG A 140 7.85 -14.96 -2.85
CA ARG A 140 9.28 -14.67 -2.69
C ARG A 140 10.09 -14.95 -3.97
N LEU A 141 9.79 -16.02 -4.68
CA LEU A 141 10.42 -16.33 -5.98
C LEU A 141 10.07 -15.27 -7.03
N GLY A 142 8.82 -14.82 -7.08
CA GLY A 142 8.40 -13.72 -7.95
C GLY A 142 9.15 -12.41 -7.65
N LEU A 143 9.30 -12.06 -6.38
CA LEU A 143 10.10 -10.90 -5.95
C LEU A 143 11.58 -11.08 -6.27
N ALA A 144 12.15 -12.28 -6.08
CA ALA A 144 13.53 -12.58 -6.45
C ALA A 144 13.78 -12.35 -7.94
N ARG A 145 12.85 -12.76 -8.82
CA ARG A 145 12.91 -12.48 -10.26
C ARG A 145 12.84 -10.99 -10.56
N ALA A 146 11.96 -10.26 -9.87
CA ALA A 146 11.81 -8.82 -10.05
C ALA A 146 13.07 -8.03 -9.64
N LEU A 147 13.83 -8.53 -8.65
CA LEU A 147 15.03 -7.90 -8.11
C LEU A 147 16.34 -8.33 -8.80
N LEU A 148 16.32 -9.44 -9.54
CA LEU A 148 17.53 -10.12 -10.05
C LEU A 148 18.46 -9.23 -10.87
N HIS A 149 17.90 -8.29 -11.62
CA HIS A 149 18.63 -7.38 -12.52
C HIS A 149 18.86 -5.98 -11.90
N GLU A 150 18.69 -5.85 -10.59
CA GLU A 150 18.92 -4.61 -9.82
C GLU A 150 18.18 -3.39 -10.43
N PRO A 151 16.86 -3.44 -10.51
CA PRO A 151 16.06 -2.41 -11.19
C PRO A 151 16.11 -1.07 -10.48
N ALA A 152 15.94 0.03 -11.24
CA ALA A 152 15.75 1.37 -10.71
C ALA A 152 14.29 1.63 -10.25
N LEU A 153 13.35 0.85 -10.79
CA LEU A 153 11.93 0.92 -10.46
C LEU A 153 11.35 -0.48 -10.24
N LEU A 154 10.63 -0.65 -9.15
CA LEU A 154 9.81 -1.84 -8.87
C LEU A 154 8.33 -1.50 -9.01
N ILE A 155 7.58 -2.29 -9.77
CA ILE A 155 6.13 -2.21 -9.89
C ILE A 155 5.53 -3.53 -9.39
N LEU A 156 4.87 -3.49 -8.24
CA LEU A 156 4.44 -4.67 -7.49
C LEU A 156 2.92 -4.65 -7.27
N ASP A 157 2.25 -5.72 -7.69
CA ASP A 157 0.83 -5.91 -7.45
C ASP A 157 0.65 -6.84 -6.26
N GLU A 158 0.15 -6.30 -5.12
CA GLU A 158 -0.10 -7.03 -3.88
C GLU A 158 1.13 -7.87 -3.41
N PRO A 159 2.32 -7.28 -3.20
CA PRO A 159 3.56 -8.03 -2.98
C PRO A 159 3.58 -8.87 -1.71
N ALA A 160 2.75 -8.56 -0.72
CA ALA A 160 2.64 -9.27 0.54
C ALA A 160 1.56 -10.37 0.54
N ASN A 161 0.81 -10.50 -0.57
CA ASN A 161 -0.30 -11.45 -0.63
C ASN A 161 0.19 -12.91 -0.50
N GLY A 162 -0.46 -13.67 0.39
CA GLY A 162 -0.11 -15.09 0.63
C GLY A 162 1.10 -15.32 1.52
N LEU A 163 1.70 -14.26 2.07
CA LEU A 163 2.75 -14.36 3.09
C LEU A 163 2.13 -14.50 4.50
N ASP A 164 2.85 -15.16 5.38
CA ASP A 164 2.56 -15.12 6.81
C ASP A 164 2.96 -13.76 7.42
N PRO A 165 2.51 -13.44 8.64
CA PRO A 165 2.82 -12.14 9.26
C PRO A 165 4.33 -11.82 9.35
N ALA A 166 5.18 -12.82 9.58
CA ALA A 166 6.62 -12.65 9.61
C ALA A 166 7.17 -12.30 8.21
N GLY A 167 6.72 -13.01 7.17
CA GLY A 167 7.07 -12.74 5.79
C GLY A 167 6.65 -11.35 5.31
N VAL A 168 5.49 -10.86 5.74
CA VAL A 168 5.05 -9.48 5.45
C VAL A 168 6.04 -8.46 6.02
N VAL A 169 6.50 -8.67 7.27
CA VAL A 169 7.50 -7.79 7.91
C VAL A 169 8.82 -7.82 7.14
N GLU A 170 9.31 -9.01 6.79
CA GLU A 170 10.57 -9.17 6.06
C GLU A 170 10.54 -8.49 4.69
N ILE A 171 9.46 -8.66 3.91
CA ILE A 171 9.32 -8.00 2.61
C ILE A 171 9.22 -6.49 2.76
N ARG A 172 8.48 -5.98 3.76
CA ARG A 172 8.42 -4.55 4.05
C ARG A 172 9.81 -3.97 4.33
N GLU A 173 10.59 -4.58 5.23
CA GLU A 173 11.95 -4.15 5.54
C GLU A 173 12.88 -4.21 4.33
N LEU A 174 12.73 -5.24 3.49
CA LEU A 174 13.47 -5.33 2.23
C LEU A 174 13.15 -4.15 1.31
N LEU A 175 11.88 -3.84 1.08
CA LEU A 175 11.46 -2.73 0.22
C LEU A 175 11.93 -1.39 0.78
N GLN A 176 11.86 -1.18 2.11
CA GLN A 176 12.40 0.02 2.75
C GLN A 176 13.91 0.17 2.53
N ARG A 177 14.68 -0.90 2.75
CA ARG A 177 16.15 -0.89 2.49
C ARG A 177 16.47 -0.56 1.03
N LEU A 178 15.75 -1.17 0.08
CA LEU A 178 15.96 -0.89 -1.36
C LEU A 178 15.71 0.58 -1.71
N ALA A 179 14.66 1.17 -1.17
CA ALA A 179 14.35 2.58 -1.41
C ALA A 179 15.38 3.52 -0.74
N HIS A 180 15.65 3.32 0.56
CA HIS A 180 16.50 4.24 1.32
C HIS A 180 18.00 4.09 1.01
N GLU A 181 18.51 2.86 0.85
CA GLU A 181 19.94 2.63 0.68
C GLU A 181 20.37 2.64 -0.79
N ARG A 182 19.49 2.23 -1.71
CA ARG A 182 19.81 2.10 -3.14
C ARG A 182 19.04 3.08 -4.04
N GLY A 183 18.15 3.89 -3.47
CA GLY A 183 17.36 4.85 -4.23
C GLY A 183 16.37 4.22 -5.21
N VAL A 184 15.99 2.95 -5.00
CA VAL A 184 15.01 2.26 -5.86
C VAL A 184 13.65 2.89 -5.67
N THR A 185 13.00 3.27 -6.76
CA THR A 185 11.60 3.70 -6.72
C THR A 185 10.69 2.48 -6.61
N ILE A 186 9.68 2.54 -5.76
CA ILE A 186 8.75 1.44 -5.56
C ILE A 186 7.32 1.93 -5.76
N PHE A 187 6.61 1.34 -6.70
CA PHE A 187 5.17 1.48 -6.88
C PHE A 187 4.51 0.16 -6.51
N MET A 188 3.70 0.16 -5.46
CA MET A 188 3.04 -1.07 -5.01
C MET A 188 1.55 -0.88 -4.80
N SER A 189 0.75 -1.83 -5.27
CA SER A 189 -0.66 -1.89 -4.91
C SER A 189 -0.86 -2.66 -3.61
N SER A 190 -1.89 -2.28 -2.85
CA SER A 190 -2.42 -3.08 -1.74
C SER A 190 -3.90 -2.78 -1.52
N HIS A 191 -4.62 -3.74 -0.97
CA HIS A 191 -5.94 -3.54 -0.39
C HIS A 191 -5.87 -3.47 1.15
N ILE A 192 -4.69 -3.67 1.74
CA ILE A 192 -4.44 -3.65 3.18
C ILE A 192 -3.79 -2.32 3.55
N LEU A 193 -4.57 -1.45 4.18
CA LEU A 193 -4.15 -0.10 4.54
C LEU A 193 -2.95 -0.08 5.48
N THR A 194 -2.95 -0.95 6.49
CA THR A 194 -1.88 -1.01 7.50
C THR A 194 -0.51 -1.38 6.91
N GLU A 195 -0.46 -2.09 5.79
CA GLU A 195 0.79 -2.39 5.09
C GLU A 195 1.34 -1.15 4.39
N VAL A 196 0.45 -0.45 3.65
CA VAL A 196 0.81 0.77 2.91
C VAL A 196 1.23 1.87 3.88
N ASP A 197 0.48 2.06 4.96
CA ASP A 197 0.71 3.06 6.00
C ASP A 197 2.11 2.96 6.64
N ARG A 198 2.61 1.74 6.80
CA ARG A 198 3.93 1.50 7.42
C ARG A 198 5.11 1.58 6.46
N LEU A 199 4.85 1.58 5.16
CA LEU A 199 5.88 1.45 4.13
C LEU A 199 5.94 2.68 3.22
N ALA A 200 4.79 3.20 2.79
CA ALA A 200 4.72 4.19 1.74
C ALA A 200 5.14 5.59 2.23
N THR A 201 5.88 6.30 1.40
CA THR A 201 6.18 7.73 1.57
C THR A 201 5.07 8.60 1.02
N ARG A 202 4.26 8.05 0.10
CA ARG A 202 3.09 8.67 -0.51
C ARG A 202 2.06 7.61 -0.84
N ILE A 203 0.78 7.93 -0.64
CA ILE A 203 -0.34 7.02 -0.82
C ILE A 203 -1.31 7.64 -1.84
N GLY A 204 -1.62 6.90 -2.90
CA GLY A 204 -2.70 7.23 -3.82
C GLY A 204 -3.89 6.30 -3.59
N ILE A 205 -5.07 6.86 -3.35
CA ILE A 205 -6.30 6.12 -3.11
C ILE A 205 -7.10 6.04 -4.42
N ILE A 206 -7.31 4.81 -4.91
CA ILE A 206 -8.13 4.56 -6.10
C ILE A 206 -9.45 3.91 -5.73
N HIS A 207 -10.54 4.45 -6.26
CA HIS A 207 -11.89 3.90 -6.13
C HIS A 207 -12.65 3.99 -7.46
N GLN A 208 -13.29 2.91 -7.89
CA GLN A 208 -14.06 2.83 -9.15
C GLN A 208 -13.30 3.36 -10.37
N GLY A 209 -12.01 3.02 -10.46
CA GLY A 209 -11.13 3.42 -11.56
C GLY A 209 -10.59 4.84 -11.48
N ARG A 210 -10.91 5.63 -10.46
CA ARG A 210 -10.48 7.02 -10.29
C ARG A 210 -9.53 7.17 -9.11
N LEU A 211 -8.47 7.94 -9.29
CA LEU A 211 -7.62 8.40 -8.20
C LEU A 211 -8.40 9.50 -7.45
N ILE A 212 -8.84 9.19 -6.23
CA ILE A 212 -9.70 10.09 -5.45
C ILE A 212 -8.90 10.99 -4.51
N GLU A 213 -7.74 10.51 -4.03
CA GLU A 213 -6.87 11.29 -3.16
C GLU A 213 -5.42 10.83 -3.27
N GLU A 214 -4.47 11.74 -3.03
CA GLU A 214 -3.06 11.46 -2.83
C GLU A 214 -2.59 12.13 -1.53
N LEU A 215 -1.95 11.36 -0.65
CA LEU A 215 -1.50 11.78 0.67
C LEU A 215 0.00 11.50 0.83
N GLU A 216 0.76 12.44 1.35
CA GLU A 216 2.09 12.17 1.87
C GLU A 216 2.01 11.47 3.24
N ALA A 217 2.99 10.62 3.58
CA ALA A 217 3.00 9.90 4.86
C ALA A 217 2.88 10.86 6.07
N LYS A 218 3.47 12.06 5.98
CA LYS A 218 3.31 13.11 7.00
C LYS A 218 1.88 13.63 7.14
N GLN A 219 1.12 13.69 6.04
CA GLN A 219 -0.29 14.09 6.06
C GLN A 219 -1.15 13.00 6.69
N VAL A 220 -0.81 11.73 6.44
CA VAL A 220 -1.47 10.59 7.09
C VAL A 220 -1.28 10.64 8.61
N GLU A 221 -0.09 11.03 9.09
CA GLU A 221 0.14 11.23 10.53
C GLU A 221 -0.71 12.37 11.12
N THR A 222 -0.91 13.45 10.36
CA THR A 222 -1.78 14.57 10.82
C THR A 222 -3.28 14.22 10.76
N LEU A 223 -3.70 13.34 9.85
CA LEU A 223 -5.06 12.81 9.79
C LEU A 223 -5.36 11.84 10.95
N ARG A 224 -4.35 11.29 11.61
CA ARG A 224 -4.49 10.46 12.81
C ARG A 224 -4.86 11.31 14.03
N THR A 225 -6.00 12.03 13.94
CA THR A 225 -6.49 12.82 15.05
C THR A 225 -6.81 11.91 16.23
N ARG A 226 -6.04 12.07 17.33
CA ARG A 226 -6.38 11.39 18.57
C ARG A 226 -7.70 11.94 19.09
N ARG A 227 -8.59 11.06 19.48
CA ARG A 227 -9.85 11.40 20.09
C ARG A 227 -10.11 10.54 21.32
N LEU A 228 -10.77 11.13 22.32
CA LEU A 228 -11.24 10.39 23.47
C LEU A 228 -12.62 9.84 23.17
N GLU A 229 -12.77 8.52 23.17
CA GLU A 229 -14.05 7.83 23.07
C GLU A 229 -14.58 7.53 24.46
N ILE A 230 -15.85 7.86 24.70
CA ILE A 230 -16.51 7.73 25.99
C ILE A 230 -17.83 6.99 25.78
N GLN A 231 -18.04 5.88 26.47
CA GLN A 231 -19.34 5.26 26.58
C GLN A 231 -19.87 5.43 28.00
N THR A 232 -21.14 5.71 28.14
CA THR A 232 -21.82 5.90 29.41
C THR A 232 -23.27 5.47 29.28
N ARG A 233 -23.92 5.20 30.41
CA ARG A 233 -25.35 4.81 30.42
C ARG A 233 -26.27 5.98 30.07
N ASP A 234 -25.84 7.22 30.31
CA ASP A 234 -26.58 8.44 30.00
C ASP A 234 -25.70 9.41 29.17
N LEU A 235 -25.77 9.23 27.85
CA LEU A 235 -25.02 10.06 26.88
C LEU A 235 -25.43 11.53 26.91
N THR A 236 -26.72 11.81 27.20
CA THR A 236 -27.25 13.16 27.18
C THR A 236 -26.68 13.99 28.33
N THR A 237 -26.69 13.42 29.53
CA THR A 237 -26.12 14.06 30.73
C THR A 237 -24.60 14.20 30.58
N ALA A 238 -23.91 13.16 30.15
CA ALA A 238 -22.45 13.22 29.93
C ALA A 238 -22.05 14.30 28.91
N ARG A 239 -22.78 14.40 27.80
CA ARG A 239 -22.58 15.46 26.81
C ARG A 239 -22.75 16.87 27.39
N SER A 240 -23.81 17.08 28.17
CA SER A 240 -24.06 18.35 28.82
C SER A 240 -22.94 18.74 29.79
N ILE A 241 -22.45 17.80 30.59
CA ILE A 241 -21.33 17.99 31.53
C ILE A 241 -20.09 18.44 30.79
N LEU A 242 -19.70 17.71 29.71
CA LEU A 242 -18.51 18.00 28.93
C LEU A 242 -18.59 19.34 28.22
N THR A 243 -19.76 19.67 27.67
CA THR A 243 -20.02 20.99 27.03
C THR A 243 -19.92 22.13 28.04
N ASN A 244 -20.50 21.97 29.23
CA ASN A 244 -20.45 22.97 30.29
C ASN A 244 -19.03 23.18 30.87
N ALA A 245 -18.21 22.14 30.82
CA ALA A 245 -16.80 22.21 31.20
C ALA A 245 -15.90 22.79 30.10
N ALA A 246 -16.48 23.33 29.02
CA ALA A 246 -15.80 23.96 27.89
C ALA A 246 -14.79 23.03 27.18
N TYR A 247 -15.04 21.74 27.19
CA TYR A 247 -14.39 20.87 26.25
C TYR A 247 -14.96 21.06 24.84
N GLY A 248 -14.11 21.16 23.86
CA GLY A 248 -14.48 21.44 22.45
C GLY A 248 -15.51 20.47 21.88
N SER A 249 -15.67 20.42 20.57
CA SER A 249 -16.77 19.69 19.91
C SER A 249 -16.98 18.27 20.46
N VAL A 250 -18.04 18.08 21.24
CA VAL A 250 -18.50 16.78 21.71
C VAL A 250 -19.44 16.21 20.66
N ILE A 251 -19.00 15.19 19.94
CA ILE A 251 -19.77 14.53 18.87
C ILE A 251 -20.37 13.24 19.43
N THR A 252 -21.66 12.99 19.14
CA THR A 252 -22.30 11.73 19.47
C THR A 252 -22.23 10.81 18.25
N GLN A 253 -21.59 9.63 18.39
CA GLN A 253 -21.51 8.61 17.37
C GLN A 253 -22.12 7.31 17.92
N GLY A 254 -23.33 6.97 17.48
CA GLY A 254 -24.03 5.78 17.96
C GLY A 254 -24.20 5.79 19.49
N ALA A 255 -23.58 4.83 20.18
CA ALA A 255 -23.61 4.64 21.64
C ALA A 255 -22.42 5.31 22.36
N SER A 256 -21.60 6.12 21.68
CA SER A 256 -20.40 6.76 22.22
C SER A 256 -20.43 8.27 22.04
N LEU A 257 -19.73 8.99 22.93
CA LEU A 257 -19.31 10.37 22.74
C LEU A 257 -17.86 10.40 22.31
N THR A 258 -17.52 11.30 21.39
CA THR A 258 -16.17 11.48 20.88
C THR A 258 -15.71 12.92 21.10
N LEU A 259 -14.52 13.09 21.69
CA LEU A 259 -13.88 14.40 21.93
C LEU A 259 -12.51 14.44 21.25
N SER A 260 -12.29 15.46 20.44
CA SER A 260 -10.98 15.75 19.83
C SER A 260 -10.21 16.86 20.54
N ASP A 261 -10.69 17.34 21.70
CA ASP A 261 -10.00 18.36 22.50
C ASP A 261 -8.67 17.81 23.04
N PRO A 262 -7.52 18.46 22.77
CA PRO A 262 -6.21 17.98 23.23
C PRO A 262 -6.14 17.72 24.74
N ARG A 263 -6.79 18.56 25.55
CA ARG A 263 -6.83 18.39 27.02
C ARG A 263 -7.51 17.08 27.42
N ALA A 264 -8.59 16.71 26.72
CA ALA A 264 -9.30 15.47 27.00
C ALA A 264 -8.49 14.23 26.57
N VAL A 265 -7.70 14.35 25.51
CA VAL A 265 -6.85 13.29 24.98
C VAL A 265 -5.60 13.08 25.83
N GLU A 266 -5.02 14.17 26.36
CA GLU A 266 -3.81 14.13 27.20
C GLU A 266 -4.10 13.70 28.64
N ALA A 267 -5.28 14.05 29.17
CA ALA A 267 -5.69 13.75 30.55
C ALA A 267 -7.07 13.07 30.62
N PRO A 268 -7.21 11.85 30.08
CA PRO A 268 -8.49 11.12 30.06
C PRO A 268 -9.01 10.81 31.48
N ASP A 269 -8.13 10.69 32.46
CA ASP A 269 -8.48 10.47 33.85
C ASP A 269 -9.20 11.69 34.49
N GLU A 270 -8.91 12.92 34.06
CA GLU A 270 -9.65 14.11 34.49
C GLU A 270 -11.08 14.10 33.96
N ILE A 271 -11.27 13.65 32.71
CA ILE A 271 -12.60 13.43 32.12
C ILE A 271 -13.38 12.38 32.90
N ALA A 272 -12.72 11.25 33.24
CA ALA A 272 -13.34 10.21 34.05
C ALA A 272 -13.82 10.76 35.41
N ARG A 273 -12.96 11.49 36.13
CA ARG A 273 -13.29 12.12 37.40
C ARG A 273 -14.45 13.12 37.30
N LEU A 274 -14.42 13.96 36.27
CA LEU A 274 -15.49 14.94 36.01
C LEU A 274 -16.83 14.23 35.84
N LEU A 275 -16.91 13.22 35.01
CA LEU A 275 -18.13 12.49 34.71
C LEU A 275 -18.63 11.69 35.92
N VAL A 276 -17.74 11.02 36.68
CA VAL A 276 -18.08 10.29 37.91
C VAL A 276 -18.67 11.25 38.97
N ASN A 277 -18.00 12.38 39.22
CA ASN A 277 -18.44 13.36 40.20
C ASN A 277 -19.79 14.00 39.86
N ALA A 278 -20.10 14.10 38.56
CA ALA A 278 -21.35 14.64 38.06
C ALA A 278 -22.47 13.61 37.86
N GLY A 279 -22.26 12.34 38.28
CA GLY A 279 -23.26 11.27 38.26
C GLY A 279 -23.47 10.56 36.92
N ALA A 280 -22.58 10.76 35.95
CA ALA A 280 -22.59 10.12 34.65
C ALA A 280 -21.31 9.26 34.40
N PRO A 281 -21.03 8.24 35.23
CA PRO A 281 -19.79 7.48 35.15
C PRO A 281 -19.60 6.81 33.79
N PRO A 282 -18.39 6.87 33.20
CA PRO A 282 -18.12 6.20 31.94
C PRO A 282 -18.07 4.67 32.17
N THR A 283 -18.65 3.92 31.23
CA THR A 283 -18.55 2.46 31.18
C THR A 283 -17.37 2.01 30.32
N HIS A 284 -16.94 2.90 29.40
CA HIS A 284 -15.73 2.75 28.59
C HIS A 284 -15.12 4.13 28.38
N LEU A 285 -13.80 4.21 28.48
CA LEU A 285 -13.05 5.43 28.21
C LEU A 285 -11.71 5.03 27.58
N ALA A 286 -11.47 5.44 26.34
CA ALA A 286 -10.25 5.11 25.62
C ALA A 286 -9.82 6.26 24.71
N VAL A 287 -8.51 6.51 24.66
CA VAL A 287 -7.96 7.36 23.61
C VAL A 287 -7.80 6.51 22.36
N VAL A 288 -8.60 6.81 21.36
CA VAL A 288 -8.55 6.18 20.03
C VAL A 288 -7.90 7.12 19.03
N GLN A 289 -7.22 6.54 18.09
CA GLN A 289 -6.60 7.29 17.01
C GLN A 289 -7.34 6.95 15.72
N GLU A 290 -7.81 7.97 14.98
CA GLU A 290 -8.38 7.74 13.65
C GLU A 290 -7.32 7.06 12.78
N ASN A 291 -7.67 5.98 12.14
CA ASN A 291 -6.75 5.25 11.30
C ASN A 291 -7.04 5.53 9.82
N LEU A 292 -6.07 5.26 8.97
CA LEU A 292 -6.20 5.44 7.52
C LEU A 292 -7.41 4.67 6.95
N GLU A 293 -7.85 3.61 7.65
CA GLU A 293 -8.99 2.78 7.26
C GLU A 293 -10.32 3.52 7.39
N GLU A 294 -10.52 4.24 8.51
CA GLU A 294 -11.73 5.06 8.71
C GLU A 294 -11.78 6.19 7.68
N HIS A 295 -10.65 6.88 7.45
CA HIS A 295 -10.54 7.91 6.42
C HIS A 295 -10.87 7.37 5.03
N PHE A 296 -10.30 6.21 4.68
CA PHE A 296 -10.58 5.53 3.42
C PHE A 296 -12.07 5.19 3.27
N LEU A 297 -12.71 4.63 4.30
CA LEU A 297 -14.13 4.27 4.28
C LEU A 297 -15.03 5.51 4.11
N GLN A 298 -14.69 6.64 4.74
CA GLN A 298 -15.39 7.90 4.54
C GLN A 298 -15.28 8.40 3.10
N LEU A 299 -14.07 8.35 2.51
CA LEU A 299 -13.83 8.79 1.13
C LEU A 299 -14.64 8.00 0.10
N ILE A 300 -14.80 6.69 0.31
CA ILE A 300 -15.56 5.85 -0.63
C ILE A 300 -17.06 5.82 -0.34
N GLY A 301 -17.53 6.57 0.68
CA GLY A 301 -18.96 6.64 1.04
C GLY A 301 -19.51 5.33 1.62
N ALA A 302 -18.67 4.54 2.29
CA ALA A 302 -19.04 3.24 2.88
C ALA A 302 -19.43 3.34 4.37
N VAL A 303 -19.54 4.57 4.92
CA VAL A 303 -19.96 4.88 6.31
C VAL A 303 -21.15 5.82 6.28
#